data_da8e53fc87460223e683bc9865c46758
#
_entry.id   da8e53fc87460223e683bc9865c46758
#
_cell.length_a   1.000
_cell.length_b   1.000
_cell.length_c   1.000
_cell.angle_alpha   90.00
_cell.angle_beta   90.00
_cell.angle_gamma   90.00
#
_symmetry.space_group_name_H-M   'P 1'
#
loop_
_entity.id
_entity.type
_entity.pdbx_description
1 polymer ?
#
loop_
_entity_poly.entity_id
_entity_poly.type
_entity_poly.pdbx_seq_one_letter_code
_entity_poly.pdbx_strand_id
1 'polypeptide(L)'
;MEQSRKHLKISSIVVLILAGVTLLNLVSELLFGEINRAEIPVGAPDNILLITKIILLVVSVVLLLPQIYIGMKGIKVAKKPDSSKGHIILGTVLLVIATLALVSPAIAIFNREDVFNNVSELLSIAVEVIVFFDYVKYARAVAKGI
;
A
#
# COMPACT_ATOMS: atom_id res chain seq x y z
N MET A 1 -16.18 -13.94 18.18
CA MET A 1 -16.01 -12.47 18.31
C MET A 1 -14.63 -12.05 18.85
N GLU A 2 -14.16 -12.56 19.99
CA GLU A 2 -12.86 -12.16 20.56
C GLU A 2 -11.68 -12.48 19.63
N GLN A 3 -11.66 -13.66 19.04
CA GLN A 3 -10.62 -14.07 18.10
C GLN A 3 -10.60 -13.18 16.85
N SER A 4 -11.76 -12.86 16.26
CA SER A 4 -11.85 -11.97 15.11
C SER A 4 -11.33 -10.56 15.42
N ARG A 5 -11.61 -10.05 16.62
CA ARG A 5 -11.08 -8.74 17.08
C ARG A 5 -9.57 -8.77 17.26
N LYS A 6 -9.01 -9.86 17.81
CA LYS A 6 -7.56 -10.04 17.94
C LYS A 6 -6.89 -10.05 16.56
N HIS A 7 -7.41 -10.83 15.62
CA HIS A 7 -6.88 -10.89 14.26
C HIS A 7 -7.02 -9.55 13.53
N LEU A 8 -8.17 -8.86 13.66
CA LEU A 8 -8.33 -7.51 13.08
C LEU A 8 -7.28 -6.53 13.63
N LYS A 9 -7.00 -6.58 14.93
CA LYS A 9 -5.97 -5.73 15.54
C LYS A 9 -4.59 -6.04 14.95
N ILE A 10 -4.23 -7.32 14.80
CA ILE A 10 -2.95 -7.75 14.26
C ILE A 10 -2.82 -7.30 12.79
N SER A 11 -3.80 -7.63 11.93
CA SER A 11 -3.75 -7.22 10.53
C SER A 11 -3.73 -5.70 10.36
N SER A 12 -4.43 -4.95 11.21
CA SER A 12 -4.37 -3.49 11.22
C SER A 12 -2.98 -2.93 11.56
N ILE A 13 -2.29 -3.55 12.52
CA ILE A 13 -0.90 -3.19 12.86
C ILE A 13 0.03 -3.49 11.67
N VAL A 14 -0.14 -4.65 11.05
CA VAL A 14 0.66 -5.04 9.87
C VAL A 14 0.43 -4.05 8.71
N VAL A 15 -0.82 -3.62 8.47
CA VAL A 15 -1.14 -2.56 7.49
C VAL A 15 -0.36 -1.27 7.79
N LEU A 16 -0.29 -0.85 9.05
CA LEU A 16 0.47 0.35 9.44
C LEU A 16 1.99 0.17 9.26
N ILE A 17 2.51 -1.02 9.57
CA ILE A 17 3.92 -1.34 9.35
C ILE A 17 4.25 -1.29 7.86
N LEU A 18 3.42 -1.88 7.00
CA LEU A 18 3.59 -1.82 5.55
C LEU A 18 3.58 -0.37 5.04
N ALA A 19 2.63 0.46 5.51
CA ALA A 19 2.59 1.87 5.16
C ALA A 19 3.87 2.61 5.59
N GLY A 20 4.40 2.30 6.78
CA GLY A 20 5.65 2.85 7.28
C GLY A 20 6.86 2.43 6.43
N VAL A 21 6.95 1.16 6.05
CA VAL A 21 8.01 0.65 5.17
C VAL A 21 7.95 1.30 3.80
N THR A 22 6.75 1.41 3.21
CA THR A 22 6.55 2.08 1.92
C THR A 22 6.98 3.55 1.99
N LEU A 23 6.63 4.26 3.07
CA LEU A 23 7.07 5.63 3.28
C LEU A 23 8.59 5.76 3.40
N LEU A 24 9.24 4.87 4.15
CA LEU A 24 10.70 4.84 4.29
C LEU A 24 11.40 4.57 2.96
N ASN A 25 10.91 3.61 2.18
CA ASN A 25 11.44 3.32 0.84
C ASN A 25 11.31 4.55 -0.07
N LEU A 26 10.17 5.20 -0.05
CA LEU A 26 9.90 6.39 -0.85
C LEU A 26 10.81 7.56 -0.46
N VAL A 27 11.02 7.81 0.82
CA VAL A 27 11.96 8.83 1.30
C VAL A 27 13.40 8.48 0.91
N SER A 28 13.79 7.20 1.03
CA SER A 28 15.10 6.72 0.62
C SER A 28 15.33 6.92 -0.88
N GLU A 29 14.36 6.58 -1.71
CA GLU A 29 14.43 6.77 -3.17
C GLU A 29 14.54 8.26 -3.56
N LEU A 30 13.83 9.12 -2.84
CA LEU A 30 13.93 10.57 -3.04
C LEU A 30 15.29 11.16 -2.66
N LEU A 31 15.88 10.67 -1.57
CA LEU A 31 17.16 11.19 -1.07
C LEU A 31 18.35 10.62 -1.83
N PHE A 32 18.30 9.33 -2.19
CA PHE A 32 19.44 8.58 -2.72
C PHE A 32 19.20 8.05 -4.14
N GLY A 33 17.94 8.03 -4.61
CA GLY A 33 17.60 7.54 -5.95
C GLY A 33 18.09 8.50 -7.04
N GLU A 34 18.76 7.96 -8.04
CA GLU A 34 19.09 8.68 -9.26
C GLU A 34 17.84 8.72 -10.16
N ILE A 35 17.28 9.92 -10.36
CA ILE A 35 16.31 10.09 -11.45
C ILE A 35 17.09 9.97 -12.75
N ASN A 36 16.70 9.03 -13.61
CA ASN A 36 17.30 8.87 -14.93
C ASN A 36 17.15 10.16 -15.73
N ARG A 37 18.25 10.89 -15.95
CA ARG A 37 18.26 12.12 -16.76
C ARG A 37 17.76 11.89 -18.20
N ALA A 38 17.75 10.62 -18.64
CA ALA A 38 17.24 10.24 -19.95
C ALA A 38 15.71 10.44 -20.11
N GLU A 39 14.96 10.53 -19.00
CA GLU A 39 13.52 10.77 -19.00
C GLU A 39 13.16 12.26 -18.99
N ILE A 40 14.16 13.14 -18.89
CA ILE A 40 13.95 14.59 -18.83
C ILE A 40 14.08 15.16 -20.24
N PRO A 41 13.10 15.96 -20.70
CA PRO A 41 13.20 16.62 -22.00
C PRO A 41 14.47 17.47 -22.12
N VAL A 42 15.15 17.39 -23.27
CA VAL A 42 16.32 18.24 -23.57
C VAL A 42 15.90 19.71 -23.51
N GLY A 43 16.59 20.50 -22.67
CA GLY A 43 16.27 21.93 -22.46
C GLY A 43 15.33 22.21 -21.28
N ALA A 44 14.98 21.21 -20.47
CA ALA A 44 14.23 21.44 -19.23
C ALA A 44 15.05 22.26 -18.21
N PRO A 45 14.40 23.16 -17.42
CA PRO A 45 15.07 23.92 -16.37
C PRO A 45 15.74 23.02 -15.31
N ASP A 46 16.86 23.44 -14.74
CA ASP A 46 17.61 22.66 -13.73
C ASP A 46 16.76 22.29 -12.48
N ASN A 47 15.72 23.08 -12.17
CA ASN A 47 14.83 22.83 -11.04
C ASN A 47 13.70 21.82 -11.33
N ILE A 48 13.54 21.37 -12.59
CA ILE A 48 12.45 20.44 -12.96
C ILE A 48 12.59 19.10 -12.24
N LEU A 49 13.81 18.63 -12.02
CA LEU A 49 14.11 17.43 -11.25
C LEU A 49 13.60 17.52 -9.82
N LEU A 50 13.86 18.65 -9.18
CA LEU A 50 13.42 18.90 -7.81
C LEU A 50 11.89 18.97 -7.73
N ILE A 51 11.26 19.67 -8.66
CA ILE A 51 9.80 19.80 -8.74
C ILE A 51 9.17 18.42 -8.96
N THR A 52 9.68 17.61 -9.87
CA THR A 52 9.19 16.25 -10.14
C THR A 52 9.31 15.38 -8.90
N LYS A 53 10.44 15.42 -8.19
CA LYS A 53 10.63 14.69 -6.92
C LYS A 53 9.59 15.09 -5.87
N ILE A 54 9.35 16.39 -5.71
CA ILE A 54 8.36 16.90 -4.74
C ILE A 54 6.95 16.44 -5.11
N ILE A 55 6.57 16.50 -6.40
CA ILE A 55 5.25 16.06 -6.87
C ILE A 55 5.08 14.57 -6.61
N LEU A 56 6.07 13.75 -6.95
CA LEU A 56 6.02 12.30 -6.70
C LEU A 56 5.89 11.98 -5.21
N LEU A 57 6.62 12.70 -4.34
CA LEU A 57 6.49 12.58 -2.90
C LEU A 57 5.07 12.87 -2.43
N VAL A 58 4.53 14.01 -2.82
CA VAL A 58 3.18 14.42 -2.41
C VAL A 58 2.13 13.40 -2.86
N VAL A 59 2.18 12.98 -4.13
CA VAL A 59 1.24 11.98 -4.68
C VAL A 59 1.35 10.66 -3.90
N SER A 60 2.56 10.19 -3.65
CA SER A 60 2.77 8.92 -2.94
C SER A 60 2.31 9.00 -1.48
N VAL A 61 2.55 10.11 -0.79
CA VAL A 61 2.03 10.32 0.57
C VAL A 61 0.50 10.33 0.59
N VAL A 62 -0.13 11.00 -0.38
CA VAL A 62 -1.61 11.02 -0.51
C VAL A 62 -2.15 9.62 -0.73
N LEU A 63 -1.48 8.78 -1.53
CA LEU A 63 -1.89 7.39 -1.77
C LEU A 63 -1.73 6.49 -0.53
N LEU A 64 -0.83 6.84 0.41
CA LEU A 64 -0.68 6.11 1.67
C LEU A 64 -1.73 6.48 2.74
N LEU A 65 -2.36 7.65 2.64
CA LEU A 65 -3.37 8.09 3.63
C LEU A 65 -4.52 7.09 3.83
N PRO A 66 -5.13 6.51 2.78
CA PRO A 66 -6.14 5.47 2.94
C PRO A 66 -5.66 4.26 3.73
N GLN A 67 -4.43 3.81 3.49
CA GLN A 67 -3.81 2.68 4.18
C GLN A 67 -3.59 2.98 5.67
N ILE A 68 -3.06 4.15 6.00
CA ILE A 68 -2.90 4.61 7.37
C ILE A 68 -4.26 4.71 8.07
N TYR A 69 -5.26 5.27 7.39
CA TYR A 69 -6.61 5.41 7.94
C TYR A 69 -7.22 4.07 8.31
N ILE A 70 -7.20 3.07 7.39
CA ILE A 70 -7.78 1.76 7.68
C ILE A 70 -7.03 1.04 8.82
N GLY A 71 -5.71 1.15 8.88
CA GLY A 71 -4.91 0.59 9.96
C GLY A 71 -5.30 1.18 11.32
N MET A 72 -5.35 2.50 11.43
CA MET A 72 -5.75 3.19 12.66
C MET A 72 -7.21 2.89 13.07
N LYS A 73 -8.14 2.94 12.08
CA LYS A 73 -9.55 2.67 12.33
C LYS A 73 -9.77 1.21 12.73
N GLY A 74 -9.07 0.25 12.10
CA GLY A 74 -9.15 -1.16 12.42
C GLY A 74 -8.72 -1.46 13.87
N ILE A 75 -7.66 -0.82 14.37
CA ILE A 75 -7.26 -0.93 15.78
C ILE A 75 -8.34 -0.40 16.71
N LYS A 76 -8.96 0.75 16.38
CA LYS A 76 -10.06 1.31 17.18
C LYS A 76 -11.27 0.38 17.21
N VAL A 77 -11.70 -0.13 16.06
CA VAL A 77 -12.83 -1.05 15.91
C VAL A 77 -12.56 -2.39 16.62
N ALA A 78 -11.32 -2.88 16.58
CA ALA A 78 -10.94 -4.08 17.34
C ALA A 78 -11.08 -3.90 18.86
N LYS A 79 -10.82 -2.70 19.38
CA LYS A 79 -10.99 -2.38 20.80
C LYS A 79 -12.47 -2.16 21.15
N LYS A 80 -13.17 -1.35 20.38
CA LYS A 80 -14.57 -1.01 20.56
C LYS A 80 -15.27 -1.15 19.21
N PRO A 81 -16.05 -2.23 19.01
CA PRO A 81 -16.81 -2.44 17.77
C PRO A 81 -17.70 -1.23 17.46
N ASP A 82 -17.65 -0.82 16.22
CA ASP A 82 -18.37 0.34 15.68
C ASP A 82 -19.13 -0.13 14.42
N SER A 83 -20.31 0.41 14.21
CA SER A 83 -21.16 0.12 13.05
C SER A 83 -20.66 0.75 11.74
N SER A 84 -19.60 1.54 11.79
CA SER A 84 -19.01 2.22 10.63
C SER A 84 -18.46 1.21 9.64
N LYS A 85 -18.98 1.22 8.40
CA LYS A 85 -18.55 0.34 7.30
C LYS A 85 -17.50 0.98 6.39
N GLY A 86 -17.21 2.28 6.55
CA GLY A 86 -16.35 3.03 5.64
C GLY A 86 -14.93 2.45 5.52
N HIS A 87 -14.34 2.00 6.64
CA HIS A 87 -13.02 1.39 6.65
C HIS A 87 -12.98 0.01 5.96
N ILE A 88 -14.11 -0.73 5.97
CA ILE A 88 -14.25 -2.01 5.27
C ILE A 88 -14.33 -1.78 3.76
N ILE A 89 -15.10 -0.78 3.33
CA ILE A 89 -15.22 -0.40 1.93
C ILE A 89 -13.84 0.04 1.40
N LEU A 90 -13.17 0.94 2.12
CA LEU A 90 -11.86 1.43 1.74
C LEU A 90 -10.80 0.30 1.70
N GLY A 91 -10.79 -0.59 2.69
CA GLY A 91 -9.94 -1.77 2.69
C GLY A 91 -10.21 -2.71 1.51
N THR A 92 -11.49 -2.85 1.11
CA THR A 92 -11.86 -3.63 -0.08
C THR A 92 -11.36 -2.96 -1.36
N VAL A 93 -11.45 -1.63 -1.47
CA VAL A 93 -10.89 -0.88 -2.61
C VAL A 93 -9.37 -1.06 -2.70
N LEU A 94 -8.65 -0.93 -1.58
CA LEU A 94 -7.21 -1.16 -1.56
C LEU A 94 -6.83 -2.60 -1.94
N LEU A 95 -7.61 -3.59 -1.48
CA LEU A 95 -7.43 -4.99 -1.87
C LEU A 95 -7.58 -5.19 -3.38
N VAL A 96 -8.60 -4.57 -3.99
CA VAL A 96 -8.82 -4.66 -5.44
C VAL A 96 -7.66 -3.99 -6.20
N ILE A 97 -7.23 -2.81 -5.78
CA ILE A 97 -6.10 -2.09 -6.38
C ILE A 97 -4.82 -2.93 -6.30
N ALA A 98 -4.50 -3.46 -5.11
CA ALA A 98 -3.32 -4.31 -4.92
C ALA A 98 -3.39 -5.59 -5.78
N THR A 99 -4.57 -6.20 -5.90
CA THR A 99 -4.75 -7.40 -6.75
C THR A 99 -4.54 -7.06 -8.23
N LEU A 100 -5.03 -5.92 -8.70
CA LEU A 100 -4.81 -5.46 -10.07
C LEU A 100 -3.33 -5.11 -10.33
N ALA A 101 -2.64 -4.59 -9.33
CA ALA A 101 -1.21 -4.26 -9.43
C ALA A 101 -0.33 -5.50 -9.67
N LEU A 102 -0.78 -6.71 -9.31
CA LEU A 102 -0.05 -7.96 -9.61
C LEU A 102 0.08 -8.23 -11.11
N VAL A 103 -0.79 -7.68 -11.92
CA VAL A 103 -0.82 -7.97 -13.38
C VAL A 103 0.43 -7.47 -14.08
N SER A 104 0.91 -6.27 -13.74
CA SER A 104 2.07 -5.66 -14.38
C SER A 104 3.36 -6.48 -14.23
N PRO A 105 3.84 -6.80 -13.02
CA PRO A 105 5.04 -7.61 -12.85
C PRO A 105 4.85 -9.06 -13.36
N ALA A 106 3.64 -9.61 -13.31
CA ALA A 106 3.38 -10.93 -13.87
C ALA A 106 3.56 -10.96 -15.40
N ILE A 107 3.07 -9.94 -16.11
CA ILE A 107 3.26 -9.81 -17.56
C ILE A 107 4.75 -9.61 -17.89
N ALA A 108 5.45 -8.75 -17.14
CA ALA A 108 6.87 -8.49 -17.36
C ALA A 108 7.72 -9.77 -17.16
N ILE A 109 7.42 -10.57 -16.15
CA ILE A 109 8.07 -11.89 -15.94
C ILE A 109 7.79 -12.82 -17.12
N PHE A 110 6.55 -12.86 -17.60
CA PHE A 110 6.19 -13.69 -18.76
C PHE A 110 6.95 -13.28 -20.02
N ASN A 111 7.16 -11.98 -20.23
CA ASN A 111 7.94 -11.44 -21.33
C ASN A 111 9.46 -11.53 -21.10
N ARG A 112 9.91 -12.11 -19.99
CA ARG A 112 11.32 -12.22 -19.58
C ARG A 112 12.05 -10.87 -19.41
N GLU A 113 11.29 -9.83 -19.07
CA GLU A 113 11.83 -8.51 -18.77
C GLU A 113 12.28 -8.47 -17.31
N ASP A 114 13.52 -8.11 -17.03
CA ASP A 114 14.12 -7.94 -15.69
C ASP A 114 13.49 -8.86 -14.62
N VAL A 115 13.59 -10.18 -14.83
CA VAL A 115 12.84 -11.21 -14.08
C VAL A 115 13.08 -11.09 -12.57
N PHE A 116 14.31 -10.76 -12.14
CA PHE A 116 14.63 -10.69 -10.72
C PHE A 116 13.87 -9.55 -10.01
N ASN A 117 13.87 -8.34 -10.58
CA ASN A 117 13.17 -7.20 -9.99
C ASN A 117 11.65 -7.40 -10.05
N ASN A 118 11.13 -7.91 -11.15
CA ASN A 118 9.69 -8.17 -11.27
C ASN A 118 9.20 -9.28 -10.35
N VAL A 119 10.00 -10.32 -10.07
CA VAL A 119 9.65 -11.33 -9.05
C VAL A 119 9.65 -10.72 -7.65
N SER A 120 10.62 -9.88 -7.32
CA SER A 120 10.67 -9.18 -6.03
C SER A 120 9.45 -8.26 -5.84
N GLU A 121 9.09 -7.50 -6.88
CA GLU A 121 7.90 -6.64 -6.89
C GLU A 121 6.62 -7.46 -6.73
N LEU A 122 6.46 -8.54 -7.49
CA LEU A 122 5.31 -9.44 -7.40
C LEU A 122 5.14 -10.02 -6.00
N LEU A 123 6.24 -10.45 -5.36
CA LEU A 123 6.19 -10.95 -3.98
C LEU A 123 5.77 -9.85 -2.99
N SER A 124 6.29 -8.64 -3.15
CA SER A 124 5.92 -7.50 -2.30
C SER A 124 4.43 -7.19 -2.39
N ILE A 125 3.89 -7.08 -3.61
CA ILE A 125 2.47 -6.83 -3.84
C ILE A 125 1.61 -7.99 -3.33
N ALA A 126 2.06 -9.24 -3.49
CA ALA A 126 1.35 -10.42 -2.97
C ALA A 126 1.20 -10.36 -1.44
N VAL A 127 2.22 -9.92 -0.73
CA VAL A 127 2.15 -9.69 0.73
C VAL A 127 1.07 -8.63 1.06
N GLU A 128 1.03 -7.53 0.32
CA GLU A 128 0.01 -6.49 0.52
C GLU A 128 -1.41 -7.05 0.29
N VAL A 129 -1.62 -7.83 -0.77
CA VAL A 129 -2.91 -8.49 -1.07
C VAL A 129 -3.34 -9.37 0.08
N ILE A 130 -2.45 -10.21 0.63
CA ILE A 130 -2.76 -11.08 1.76
C ILE A 130 -3.15 -10.26 2.99
N VAL A 131 -2.41 -9.21 3.30
CA VAL A 131 -2.66 -8.35 4.46
C VAL A 131 -3.99 -7.61 4.33
N PHE A 132 -4.31 -7.04 3.16
CA PHE A 132 -5.60 -6.37 2.94
C PHE A 132 -6.75 -7.36 2.93
N PHE A 133 -6.56 -8.57 2.41
CA PHE A 133 -7.56 -9.62 2.46
C PHE A 133 -7.90 -10.02 3.90
N ASP A 134 -6.89 -10.27 4.73
CA ASP A 134 -7.07 -10.59 6.15
C ASP A 134 -7.73 -9.43 6.90
N TYR A 135 -7.32 -8.20 6.63
CA TYR A 135 -7.95 -7.02 7.21
C TYR A 135 -9.45 -6.98 6.90
N VAL A 136 -9.83 -7.07 5.61
CA VAL A 136 -11.23 -7.00 5.17
C VAL A 136 -12.05 -8.16 5.74
N LYS A 137 -11.50 -9.38 5.75
CA LYS A 137 -12.12 -10.57 6.31
C LYS A 137 -12.49 -10.37 7.78
N TYR A 138 -11.53 -9.97 8.60
CA TYR A 138 -11.75 -9.82 10.03
C TYR A 138 -12.53 -8.55 10.38
N ALA A 139 -12.41 -7.48 9.63
CA ALA A 139 -13.24 -6.28 9.78
C ALA A 139 -14.72 -6.59 9.53
N ARG A 140 -15.01 -7.40 8.49
CA ARG A 140 -16.38 -7.87 8.22
C ARG A 140 -16.89 -8.80 9.30
N ALA A 141 -16.06 -9.71 9.85
CA ALA A 141 -16.44 -10.60 10.93
C ALA A 141 -16.79 -9.83 12.20
N VAL A 142 -15.97 -8.86 12.59
CA VAL A 142 -16.24 -7.99 13.74
C VAL A 142 -17.51 -7.17 13.55
N ALA A 143 -17.76 -6.63 12.36
CA ALA A 143 -18.97 -5.86 12.04
C ALA A 143 -20.24 -6.72 12.10
N LYS A 144 -20.15 -8.04 11.85
CA LYS A 144 -21.26 -9.00 11.98
C LYS A 144 -21.42 -9.57 13.38
N GLY A 145 -20.52 -9.25 14.30
CA GLY A 145 -20.54 -9.80 15.67
C GLY A 145 -20.09 -11.27 15.79
N ILE A 146 -19.31 -11.74 14.80
CA ILE A 146 -18.84 -13.14 14.74
C ILE A 146 -17.41 -13.26 15.29
#